data_3c2f4e538cf60c54acc3b1ce4e9ceaea
#
_entry.id   3c2f4e538cf60c54acc3b1ce4e9ceaea
#
_cell.length_a   1.000
_cell.length_b   1.000
_cell.length_c   1.000
_cell.angle_alpha   90.00
_cell.angle_beta   90.00
_cell.angle_gamma   90.00
#
_symmetry.space_group_name_H-M   'P 1'
#
loop_
_entity.id
_entity.type
_entity.pdbx_description
1 polymer ?
#
loop_
_entity_poly.entity_id
_entity_poly.type
_entity_poly.pdbx_seq_one_letter_code
_entity_poly.pdbx_strand_id
1 'polypeptide(L)'
;MTIYPLGLRLAGKRVLVVGGGAVGTRRVKGLVAAEADVVVISPVASAEVADLALAGLITWHRREFAPGDTTDAWLVHTATGVAEVDAAVTDECNASRILCVNAAEAEASTAWVPAVTRHDGLTVASFGGGDPRRSMALRDGIALLLESGELSAAPSRDATLAANPASAIIGAPQQPGTVALVGGGPGHIGLITARGLALLKAADVVVADRLGPTNLLDDLSPNALVINVGKLPDHHPVPQDEINRILVEQAKAGKRVVRLKGGDPYVLGRGGEELDFCVEHGVEVEVLPGITSAISVPAAAGIPVTHRGLATGFTVVTGHEGVASVGGSRDHTVVILMGVSRLAESATVLAAGERGADCPVAIIEDGYGPNQRVSFGTLGNIASVAKEREVKSPAVIVVGDVVLRSHLATGHFPAEIVFGK
;
A
#
# COMPACT_ATOMS: atom_id res chain seq x y z
N MET A 1 32.05 7.35 2.48
CA MET A 1 32.49 7.31 3.89
C MET A 1 31.80 6.15 4.60
N THR A 2 32.55 5.33 5.35
CA THR A 2 31.96 4.19 6.09
C THR A 2 31.57 4.67 7.48
N ILE A 3 30.31 4.45 7.89
CA ILE A 3 29.78 4.83 9.22
C ILE A 3 29.66 3.58 10.08
N TYR A 4 29.98 3.69 11.38
CA TYR A 4 29.66 2.67 12.37
C TYR A 4 28.33 3.03 13.05
N PRO A 5 27.22 2.28 12.81
CA PRO A 5 25.92 2.61 13.40
C PRO A 5 25.90 2.29 14.90
N LEU A 6 25.45 3.25 15.68
CA LEU A 6 25.42 3.18 17.14
C LEU A 6 24.15 3.85 17.67
N GLY A 7 23.48 3.24 18.65
CA GLY A 7 22.41 3.84 19.43
C GLY A 7 22.93 4.40 20.74
N LEU A 8 22.76 5.71 20.97
CA LEU A 8 23.20 6.38 22.21
C LEU A 8 22.08 6.34 23.25
N ARG A 9 22.40 5.95 24.47
CA ARG A 9 21.52 6.06 25.63
C ARG A 9 21.86 7.36 26.38
N LEU A 10 21.04 8.40 26.16
CA LEU A 10 21.31 9.76 26.62
C LEU A 10 20.50 10.17 27.85
N ALA A 11 19.67 9.31 28.42
CA ALA A 11 18.88 9.59 29.61
C ALA A 11 19.77 10.10 30.75
N GLY A 12 19.50 11.32 31.24
CA GLY A 12 20.28 12.01 32.26
C GLY A 12 21.71 12.39 31.87
N LYS A 13 22.09 12.29 30.59
CA LYS A 13 23.41 12.71 30.11
C LYS A 13 23.37 14.12 29.56
N ARG A 14 24.37 14.91 29.89
CA ARG A 14 24.51 16.28 29.39
C ARG A 14 24.74 16.27 27.87
N VAL A 15 23.85 16.97 27.14
CA VAL A 15 23.97 17.19 25.70
C VAL A 15 23.87 18.67 25.42
N LEU A 16 24.85 19.19 24.69
CA LEU A 16 24.90 20.60 24.31
C LEU A 16 24.35 20.82 22.91
N VAL A 17 23.54 21.87 22.76
CA VAL A 17 23.08 22.37 21.43
C VAL A 17 23.52 23.82 21.33
N VAL A 18 24.43 24.12 20.40
CA VAL A 18 24.87 25.48 20.07
C VAL A 18 24.08 25.95 18.87
N GLY A 19 23.23 26.97 19.10
CA GLY A 19 22.28 27.50 18.09
C GLY A 19 20.83 27.16 18.38
N GLY A 20 19.99 28.21 18.49
CA GLY A 20 18.56 28.12 18.86
C GLY A 20 17.60 28.27 17.67
N GLY A 21 18.09 28.23 16.42
CA GLY A 21 17.29 28.31 15.20
C GLY A 21 16.50 27.03 14.90
N ALA A 22 15.84 26.97 13.73
CA ALA A 22 14.98 25.83 13.33
C ALA A 22 15.67 24.47 13.37
N VAL A 23 16.95 24.39 13.00
CA VAL A 23 17.72 23.14 13.05
C VAL A 23 18.00 22.74 14.50
N GLY A 24 18.48 23.68 15.33
CA GLY A 24 18.71 23.45 16.77
C GLY A 24 17.44 23.00 17.49
N THR A 25 16.31 23.69 17.26
CA THR A 25 14.99 23.33 17.81
C THR A 25 14.62 21.89 17.54
N ARG A 26 14.76 21.44 16.28
CA ARG A 26 14.46 20.04 15.91
C ARG A 26 15.36 19.05 16.65
N ARG A 27 16.64 19.40 16.87
CA ARG A 27 17.57 18.56 17.64
C ARG A 27 17.17 18.51 19.13
N VAL A 28 16.86 19.64 19.72
CA VAL A 28 16.39 19.75 21.09
C VAL A 28 15.19 18.85 21.36
N LYS A 29 14.17 18.88 20.50
CA LYS A 29 12.98 18.01 20.63
C LYS A 29 13.34 16.53 20.69
N GLY A 30 14.22 16.07 19.79
CA GLY A 30 14.66 14.68 19.76
C GLY A 30 15.47 14.26 20.98
N LEU A 31 16.26 15.18 21.54
CA LEU A 31 17.07 14.95 22.72
C LEU A 31 16.22 14.94 23.99
N VAL A 32 15.25 15.83 24.11
CA VAL A 32 14.26 15.83 25.23
C VAL A 32 13.47 14.52 25.22
N ALA A 33 13.04 14.05 24.03
CA ALA A 33 12.36 12.75 23.88
C ALA A 33 13.27 11.55 24.23
N ALA A 34 14.60 11.74 24.23
CA ALA A 34 15.59 10.76 24.67
C ALA A 34 15.99 10.96 26.16
N GLU A 35 15.25 11.79 26.88
CA GLU A 35 15.46 12.11 28.33
C GLU A 35 16.86 12.65 28.64
N ALA A 36 17.51 13.28 27.66
CA ALA A 36 18.83 13.90 27.87
C ALA A 36 18.73 15.17 28.75
N ASP A 37 19.78 15.46 29.48
CA ASP A 37 19.98 16.76 30.11
C ASP A 37 20.47 17.75 29.04
N VAL A 38 19.53 18.52 28.49
CA VAL A 38 19.77 19.35 27.29
C VAL A 38 20.11 20.77 27.70
N VAL A 39 21.30 21.21 27.31
CA VAL A 39 21.75 22.59 27.46
C VAL A 39 21.78 23.26 26.08
N VAL A 40 21.11 24.40 25.95
CA VAL A 40 21.13 25.21 24.72
C VAL A 40 21.96 26.47 24.96
N ILE A 41 22.89 26.77 24.07
CA ILE A 41 23.66 28.05 24.08
C ILE A 41 23.32 28.77 22.78
N SER A 42 22.64 29.90 22.90
CA SER A 42 22.31 30.76 21.76
C SER A 42 21.85 32.13 22.29
N PRO A 43 22.28 33.26 21.70
CA PRO A 43 21.77 34.58 22.05
C PRO A 43 20.29 34.75 21.78
N VAL A 44 19.79 34.08 20.70
CA VAL A 44 18.39 34.07 20.28
C VAL A 44 17.96 32.66 20.03
N ALA A 45 16.74 32.30 20.39
CA ALA A 45 16.17 31.00 20.13
C ALA A 45 14.71 31.11 19.62
N SER A 46 14.20 30.02 19.05
CA SER A 46 12.79 29.90 18.65
C SER A 46 11.87 29.96 19.87
N ALA A 47 10.60 30.30 19.66
CA ALA A 47 9.57 30.27 20.69
C ALA A 47 9.49 28.88 21.36
N GLU A 48 9.61 27.82 20.59
CA GLU A 48 9.57 26.43 21.10
C GLU A 48 10.72 26.11 22.06
N VAL A 49 11.94 26.56 21.79
CA VAL A 49 13.08 26.41 22.70
C VAL A 49 12.86 27.22 23.97
N ALA A 50 12.30 28.43 23.86
CA ALA A 50 11.96 29.28 24.99
C ALA A 50 10.90 28.60 25.89
N ASP A 51 9.86 28.01 25.27
CA ASP A 51 8.79 27.31 26.00
C ASP A 51 9.32 26.06 26.72
N LEU A 52 10.20 25.28 26.09
CA LEU A 52 10.85 24.13 26.72
C LEU A 52 11.74 24.55 27.92
N ALA A 53 12.41 25.68 27.80
CA ALA A 53 13.21 26.21 28.90
C ALA A 53 12.34 26.72 30.05
N LEU A 54 11.22 27.40 29.76
CA LEU A 54 10.25 27.83 30.77
C LEU A 54 9.60 26.64 31.49
N ALA A 55 9.37 25.54 30.75
CA ALA A 55 8.85 24.28 31.32
C ALA A 55 9.91 23.52 32.15
N GLY A 56 11.15 23.97 32.22
CA GLY A 56 12.22 23.28 32.93
C GLY A 56 12.72 21.99 32.28
N LEU A 57 12.38 21.77 31.02
CA LEU A 57 12.77 20.57 30.27
C LEU A 57 14.17 20.68 29.66
N ILE A 58 14.69 21.90 29.54
CA ILE A 58 16.05 22.21 29.08
C ILE A 58 16.62 23.40 29.83
N THR A 59 17.94 23.56 29.79
CA THR A 59 18.62 24.78 30.27
C THR A 59 19.00 25.65 29.06
N TRP A 60 18.55 26.90 29.00
CA TRP A 60 18.93 27.81 27.93
C TRP A 60 19.78 28.98 28.45
N HIS A 61 21.05 29.06 27.95
CA HIS A 61 21.95 30.17 28.17
C HIS A 61 21.83 31.18 27.01
N ARG A 62 21.27 32.35 27.29
CA ARG A 62 21.07 33.43 26.29
C ARG A 62 22.38 34.22 26.07
N ARG A 63 23.35 33.55 25.46
CA ARG A 63 24.65 34.12 25.11
C ARG A 63 25.29 33.40 23.94
N GLU A 64 26.34 33.98 23.42
CA GLU A 64 27.19 33.32 22.45
C GLU A 64 27.97 32.15 23.06
N PHE A 65 28.42 31.23 22.20
CA PHE A 65 29.33 30.15 22.57
C PHE A 65 30.69 30.73 23.07
N ALA A 66 31.25 30.12 24.08
CA ALA A 66 32.55 30.43 24.57
C ALA A 66 33.38 29.14 24.75
N PRO A 67 34.73 29.24 24.61
CA PRO A 67 35.61 28.10 24.86
C PRO A 67 35.39 27.52 26.28
N GLY A 68 35.30 26.17 26.34
CA GLY A 68 35.02 25.42 27.56
C GLY A 68 33.55 25.04 27.73
N ASP A 69 32.63 25.54 26.90
CA ASP A 69 31.20 25.21 27.00
C ASP A 69 30.89 23.73 26.70
N THR A 70 31.73 23.06 25.94
CA THR A 70 31.57 21.64 25.62
C THR A 70 31.95 20.69 26.74
N THR A 71 32.54 21.23 27.84
CA THR A 71 33.02 20.42 28.95
C THR A 71 31.91 19.52 29.53
N ASP A 72 32.23 18.24 29.78
CA ASP A 72 31.35 17.23 30.32
C ASP A 72 30.12 16.86 29.44
N ALA A 73 30.06 17.35 28.20
CA ALA A 73 29.03 16.94 27.28
C ALA A 73 29.34 15.55 26.65
N TRP A 74 28.35 14.70 26.56
CA TRP A 74 28.44 13.42 25.88
C TRP A 74 28.27 13.56 24.34
N LEU A 75 27.48 14.54 23.93
CA LEU A 75 27.17 14.84 22.56
C LEU A 75 26.98 16.35 22.42
N VAL A 76 27.49 16.92 21.35
CA VAL A 76 27.31 18.31 20.99
C VAL A 76 26.68 18.40 19.59
N HIS A 77 25.67 19.25 19.48
CA HIS A 77 25.14 19.68 18.17
C HIS A 77 25.49 21.14 17.96
N THR A 78 26.12 21.46 16.82
CA THR A 78 26.31 22.84 16.40
C THR A 78 25.47 23.14 15.15
N ALA A 79 24.70 24.22 15.23
CA ALA A 79 23.74 24.66 14.21
C ALA A 79 23.51 26.18 14.33
N THR A 80 24.59 26.97 14.40
CA THR A 80 24.52 28.42 14.59
C THR A 80 24.24 29.16 13.29
N GLY A 81 24.61 28.58 12.14
CA GLY A 81 24.62 29.23 10.83
C GLY A 81 25.81 30.21 10.66
N VAL A 82 26.75 30.23 11.63
CA VAL A 82 27.99 31.02 11.55
C VAL A 82 29.15 30.03 11.49
N ALA A 83 29.81 29.95 10.35
CA ALA A 83 30.80 28.93 10.04
C ALA A 83 31.98 28.90 11.04
N GLU A 84 32.45 30.08 11.45
CA GLU A 84 33.56 30.21 12.40
C GLU A 84 33.20 29.68 13.80
N VAL A 85 31.95 29.87 14.25
CA VAL A 85 31.48 29.33 15.51
C VAL A 85 31.29 27.83 15.44
N ASP A 86 30.66 27.35 14.34
CA ASP A 86 30.44 25.91 14.14
C ASP A 86 31.78 25.15 14.05
N ALA A 87 32.81 25.75 13.42
CA ALA A 87 34.17 25.20 13.38
C ALA A 87 34.82 25.19 14.81
N ALA A 88 34.74 26.31 15.54
CA ALA A 88 35.32 26.38 16.89
C ALA A 88 34.71 25.35 17.86
N VAL A 89 33.37 25.14 17.79
CA VAL A 89 32.68 24.08 18.55
C VAL A 89 33.19 22.70 18.16
N THR A 90 33.34 22.45 16.85
CA THR A 90 33.79 21.17 16.33
C THR A 90 35.23 20.87 16.74
N ASP A 91 36.13 21.86 16.69
CA ASP A 91 37.53 21.73 17.08
C ASP A 91 37.67 21.45 18.57
N GLU A 92 36.92 22.14 19.44
CA GLU A 92 36.89 21.89 20.88
C GLU A 92 36.39 20.48 21.22
N CYS A 93 35.33 20.02 20.51
CA CYS A 93 34.82 18.65 20.65
C CYS A 93 35.87 17.61 20.26
N ASN A 94 36.56 17.82 19.13
CA ASN A 94 37.61 16.91 18.64
C ASN A 94 38.78 16.83 19.62
N ALA A 95 39.23 17.96 20.17
CA ALA A 95 40.30 18.03 21.18
C ALA A 95 39.94 17.27 22.46
N SER A 96 38.67 17.32 22.85
CA SER A 96 38.13 16.70 24.06
C SER A 96 37.55 15.29 23.84
N ARG A 97 37.58 14.77 22.60
CA ARG A 97 36.99 13.47 22.18
C ARG A 97 35.49 13.36 22.48
N ILE A 98 34.78 14.45 22.32
CA ILE A 98 33.31 14.53 22.45
C ILE A 98 32.70 14.30 21.11
N LEU A 99 31.60 13.51 21.04
CA LEU A 99 30.86 13.32 19.81
C LEU A 99 30.22 14.64 19.33
N CYS A 100 30.48 15.05 18.11
CA CYS A 100 29.98 16.29 17.53
C CYS A 100 29.19 16.06 16.24
N VAL A 101 28.04 16.72 16.14
CA VAL A 101 27.23 16.81 14.93
C VAL A 101 27.23 18.26 14.47
N ASN A 102 27.95 18.56 13.41
CA ASN A 102 27.96 19.86 12.75
C ASN A 102 26.88 19.88 11.67
N ALA A 103 25.86 20.73 11.82
CA ALA A 103 24.74 20.79 10.90
C ALA A 103 25.07 21.47 9.57
N ALA A 104 26.10 22.32 9.54
CA ALA A 104 26.57 23.02 8.34
C ALA A 104 27.52 22.17 7.51
N GLU A 105 28.39 21.38 8.18
CA GLU A 105 29.46 20.62 7.53
C GLU A 105 29.49 19.18 8.04
N ALA A 106 28.85 18.28 7.28
CA ALA A 106 28.70 16.89 7.66
C ALA A 106 30.03 16.13 7.74
N GLU A 107 31.03 16.53 6.96
CA GLU A 107 32.37 15.90 6.94
C GLU A 107 33.21 16.24 8.18
N ALA A 108 32.97 17.41 8.79
CA ALA A 108 33.59 17.81 10.05
C ALA A 108 32.96 17.11 11.27
N SER A 109 31.81 16.46 11.11
CA SER A 109 31.10 15.76 12.18
C SER A 109 31.77 14.44 12.56
N THR A 110 31.89 14.17 13.86
CA THR A 110 32.30 12.86 14.39
C THR A 110 31.12 11.91 14.60
N ALA A 111 29.89 12.42 14.56
CA ALA A 111 28.65 11.66 14.64
C ALA A 111 27.61 12.18 13.64
N TRP A 112 26.80 11.28 13.09
CA TRP A 112 25.74 11.63 12.15
C TRP A 112 24.38 11.27 12.73
N VAL A 113 23.39 12.13 12.53
CA VAL A 113 22.00 11.86 12.93
C VAL A 113 21.26 11.24 11.76
N PRO A 114 20.76 9.99 11.91
CA PRO A 114 19.98 9.32 10.87
C PRO A 114 18.58 9.92 10.69
N ALA A 115 17.91 9.54 9.64
CA ALA A 115 16.46 9.65 9.59
C ALA A 115 15.86 8.48 10.40
N VAL A 116 14.89 8.78 11.27
CA VAL A 116 14.37 7.83 12.26
C VAL A 116 12.86 7.70 12.13
N THR A 117 12.34 6.47 12.14
CA THR A 117 10.94 6.16 12.39
C THR A 117 10.80 5.30 13.65
N ARG A 118 9.63 5.39 14.32
CA ARG A 118 9.30 4.61 15.52
C ARG A 118 7.92 4.00 15.35
N HIS A 119 7.81 2.71 15.67
CA HIS A 119 6.56 1.97 15.61
C HIS A 119 6.59 0.85 16.67
N ASP A 120 5.59 0.77 17.53
CA ASP A 120 5.43 -0.26 18.55
C ASP A 120 6.71 -0.58 19.36
N GLY A 121 7.38 0.48 19.87
CA GLY A 121 8.62 0.35 20.63
C GLY A 121 9.87 0.08 19.79
N LEU A 122 9.74 -0.15 18.50
CA LEU A 122 10.86 -0.26 17.57
C LEU A 122 11.37 1.13 17.19
N THR A 123 12.67 1.22 17.00
CA THR A 123 13.31 2.39 16.41
C THR A 123 14.13 1.93 15.21
N VAL A 124 13.81 2.45 14.03
CA VAL A 124 14.57 2.21 12.81
C VAL A 124 15.28 3.47 12.39
N ALA A 125 16.59 3.37 12.22
CA ALA A 125 17.48 4.46 11.81
C ALA A 125 18.06 4.19 10.44
N SER A 126 17.93 5.15 9.50
CA SER A 126 18.42 5.00 8.12
C SER A 126 19.46 6.06 7.78
N PHE A 127 20.53 5.64 7.13
CA PHE A 127 21.59 6.48 6.58
C PHE A 127 21.63 6.33 5.05
N GLY A 128 21.53 7.43 4.32
CA GLY A 128 21.48 7.45 2.85
C GLY A 128 22.83 7.67 2.17
N GLY A 129 23.95 7.36 2.85
CA GLY A 129 25.27 7.55 2.27
C GLY A 129 25.69 9.02 2.10
N GLY A 130 25.22 9.92 2.95
CA GLY A 130 25.48 11.36 2.88
C GLY A 130 24.36 12.16 2.21
N ASP A 131 23.36 11.50 1.61
CA ASP A 131 22.18 12.16 1.04
C ASP A 131 20.99 12.12 2.01
N PRO A 132 20.57 13.28 2.58
CA PRO A 132 19.42 13.35 3.48
C PRO A 132 18.08 12.95 2.81
N ARG A 133 17.92 13.23 1.50
CA ARG A 133 16.69 12.89 0.78
C ARG A 133 16.53 11.37 0.67
N ARG A 134 17.62 10.70 0.39
CA ARG A 134 17.68 9.24 0.35
C ARG A 134 17.38 8.59 1.70
N SER A 135 17.94 9.17 2.78
CA SER A 135 17.66 8.73 4.17
C SER A 135 16.17 8.89 4.51
N MET A 136 15.57 10.04 4.16
CA MET A 136 14.15 10.29 4.41
C MET A 136 13.24 9.36 3.61
N ALA A 137 13.50 9.18 2.31
CA ALA A 137 12.70 8.29 1.46
C ALA A 137 12.72 6.84 1.98
N LEU A 138 13.88 6.35 2.41
CA LEU A 138 14.00 5.01 3.00
C LEU A 138 13.23 4.91 4.33
N ARG A 139 13.37 5.92 5.20
CA ARG A 139 12.61 5.99 6.47
C ARG A 139 11.10 5.96 6.21
N ASP A 140 10.60 6.78 5.26
CA ASP A 140 9.17 6.89 4.96
C ASP A 140 8.62 5.59 4.38
N GLY A 141 9.38 4.92 3.50
CA GLY A 141 9.04 3.61 3.00
C GLY A 141 8.96 2.54 4.11
N ILE A 142 9.95 2.52 5.01
CA ILE A 142 9.92 1.59 6.16
C ILE A 142 8.77 1.92 7.12
N ALA A 143 8.50 3.20 7.38
CA ALA A 143 7.38 3.61 8.22
C ALA A 143 6.04 3.09 7.65
N LEU A 144 5.82 3.26 6.34
CA LEU A 144 4.64 2.75 5.66
C LEU A 144 4.51 1.23 5.76
N LEU A 145 5.61 0.50 5.58
CA LEU A 145 5.62 -0.96 5.68
C LEU A 145 5.35 -1.46 7.12
N LEU A 146 5.82 -0.72 8.14
CA LEU A 146 5.51 -1.01 9.55
C LEU A 146 4.04 -0.70 9.88
N GLU A 147 3.53 0.44 9.43
CA GLU A 147 2.13 0.87 9.64
C GLU A 147 1.13 -0.06 8.92
N SER A 148 1.48 -0.53 7.72
CA SER A 148 0.65 -1.48 6.97
C SER A 148 0.74 -2.91 7.48
N GLY A 149 1.69 -3.22 8.38
CA GLY A 149 1.97 -4.57 8.84
C GLY A 149 2.70 -5.45 7.83
N GLU A 150 3.13 -4.90 6.69
CA GLU A 150 3.96 -5.62 5.72
C GLU A 150 5.34 -5.96 6.27
N LEU A 151 5.90 -5.07 7.09
CA LEU A 151 7.12 -5.33 7.85
C LEU A 151 6.71 -5.65 9.29
N SER A 152 6.56 -6.93 9.58
CA SER A 152 6.24 -7.42 10.92
C SER A 152 7.53 -7.61 11.72
N ALA A 153 7.61 -6.98 12.89
CA ALA A 153 8.65 -7.33 13.85
C ALA A 153 8.25 -8.54 14.67
N ALA A 154 9.18 -9.41 14.97
CA ALA A 154 8.95 -10.44 15.97
C ALA A 154 8.50 -9.79 17.30
N PRO A 155 7.55 -10.38 18.04
CA PRO A 155 7.11 -9.84 19.33
C PRO A 155 8.30 -9.67 20.29
N SER A 156 8.23 -8.64 21.14
CA SER A 156 9.28 -8.40 22.13
C SER A 156 9.44 -9.62 23.05
N ARG A 157 10.64 -9.82 23.59
CA ARG A 157 10.90 -10.90 24.58
C ARG A 157 9.94 -10.83 25.77
N ASP A 158 9.53 -9.63 26.18
CA ASP A 158 8.58 -9.45 27.28
C ASP A 158 7.17 -9.90 26.90
N ALA A 159 6.74 -9.67 25.65
CA ALA A 159 5.48 -10.21 25.14
C ALA A 159 5.53 -11.75 25.01
N THR A 160 6.70 -12.32 24.67
CA THR A 160 6.89 -13.78 24.58
C THR A 160 6.93 -14.43 25.99
N LEU A 161 7.41 -13.70 27.02
CA LEU A 161 7.39 -14.15 28.41
C LEU A 161 5.98 -14.07 29.03
N ALA A 162 5.15 -13.11 28.59
CA ALA A 162 3.73 -13.03 28.95
C ALA A 162 2.90 -14.16 28.30
N ALA A 163 3.32 -14.63 27.12
CA ALA A 163 2.80 -15.81 26.47
C ALA A 163 3.55 -17.06 26.93
N ASN A 164 3.46 -17.38 28.23
CA ASN A 164 4.06 -18.57 28.81
C ASN A 164 3.37 -19.84 28.27
N PRO A 165 4.07 -20.72 27.51
CA PRO A 165 3.48 -21.94 26.99
C PRO A 165 3.05 -22.94 28.07
N ALA A 166 3.40 -22.71 29.34
CA ALA A 166 2.94 -23.50 30.48
C ALA A 166 1.49 -23.17 30.94
N SER A 167 0.85 -22.14 30.38
CA SER A 167 -0.55 -21.81 30.66
C SER A 167 -1.50 -22.35 29.59
N ALA A 168 -1.13 -23.35 28.83
CA ALA A 168 -2.10 -24.18 28.09
C ALA A 168 -2.98 -24.94 29.10
N ILE A 169 -3.86 -24.19 29.78
CA ILE A 169 -4.96 -24.75 30.52
C ILE A 169 -5.86 -25.41 29.46
N ILE A 170 -5.91 -26.72 29.48
CA ILE A 170 -6.88 -27.52 28.75
C ILE A 170 -8.26 -26.96 29.11
N GLY A 171 -8.92 -26.25 28.20
CA GLY A 171 -10.26 -25.71 28.41
C GLY A 171 -10.42 -24.17 28.38
N ALA A 172 -9.39 -23.35 28.08
CA ALA A 172 -9.62 -21.95 27.74
C ALA A 172 -10.44 -21.89 26.43
N PRO A 173 -11.55 -21.08 26.36
CA PRO A 173 -12.29 -20.93 25.13
C PRO A 173 -11.32 -20.34 24.09
N GLN A 174 -11.12 -21.07 22.98
CA GLN A 174 -10.38 -20.55 21.83
C GLN A 174 -11.03 -19.22 21.43
N GLN A 175 -10.26 -18.15 21.28
CA GLN A 175 -10.80 -16.94 20.70
C GLN A 175 -11.39 -17.29 19.33
N PRO A 176 -12.62 -16.86 19.04
CA PRO A 176 -13.21 -17.12 17.74
C PRO A 176 -12.29 -16.56 16.66
N GLY A 177 -12.06 -17.33 15.63
CA GLY A 177 -11.31 -16.87 14.46
C GLY A 177 -12.12 -15.85 13.67
N THR A 178 -11.50 -15.21 12.73
CA THR A 178 -12.08 -14.15 11.90
C THR A 178 -12.01 -14.52 10.42
N VAL A 179 -12.88 -13.90 9.60
CA VAL A 179 -12.83 -13.98 8.14
C VAL A 179 -12.54 -12.59 7.59
N ALA A 180 -11.58 -12.47 6.66
CA ALA A 180 -11.37 -11.28 5.89
C ALA A 180 -11.68 -11.56 4.41
N LEU A 181 -12.65 -10.84 3.83
CA LEU A 181 -12.91 -10.87 2.38
C LEU A 181 -12.00 -9.85 1.73
N VAL A 182 -10.96 -10.29 1.04
CA VAL A 182 -9.91 -9.42 0.50
C VAL A 182 -10.00 -9.36 -1.02
N GLY A 183 -10.15 -8.15 -1.55
CA GLY A 183 -10.02 -7.89 -2.98
C GLY A 183 -8.55 -7.87 -3.40
N GLY A 184 -8.17 -8.84 -4.22
CA GLY A 184 -6.80 -8.99 -4.72
C GLY A 184 -6.47 -8.13 -5.95
N GLY A 185 -7.41 -7.29 -6.41
CA GLY A 185 -7.22 -6.50 -7.63
C GLY A 185 -7.20 -7.36 -8.91
N PRO A 186 -6.65 -6.81 -10.02
CA PRO A 186 -6.67 -7.49 -11.33
C PRO A 186 -5.62 -8.60 -11.50
N GLY A 187 -4.83 -8.90 -10.47
CA GLY A 187 -3.81 -9.95 -10.53
C GLY A 187 -2.37 -9.49 -10.36
N HIS A 188 -2.10 -8.20 -10.36
CA HIS A 188 -0.76 -7.65 -10.17
C HIS A 188 -0.52 -7.29 -8.68
N ILE A 189 0.62 -7.75 -8.12
CA ILE A 189 0.96 -7.55 -6.69
C ILE A 189 0.96 -6.06 -6.27
N GLY A 190 1.34 -5.15 -7.14
CA GLY A 190 1.31 -3.71 -6.88
C GLY A 190 -0.10 -3.09 -6.86
N LEU A 191 -1.16 -3.89 -7.09
CA LEU A 191 -2.55 -3.43 -7.16
C LEU A 191 -3.45 -4.06 -6.09
N ILE A 192 -2.90 -4.82 -5.17
CA ILE A 192 -3.57 -5.17 -3.91
C ILE A 192 -3.42 -4.02 -2.91
N THR A 193 -4.40 -3.83 -2.05
CA THR A 193 -4.27 -2.83 -0.97
C THR A 193 -3.24 -3.25 0.07
N ALA A 194 -2.53 -2.29 0.68
CA ALA A 194 -1.56 -2.58 1.74
C ALA A 194 -2.18 -3.39 2.90
N ARG A 195 -3.39 -3.04 3.34
CA ARG A 195 -4.13 -3.77 4.37
C ARG A 195 -4.47 -5.20 3.94
N GLY A 196 -4.92 -5.38 2.67
CA GLY A 196 -5.22 -6.71 2.12
C GLY A 196 -4.01 -7.62 2.08
N LEU A 197 -2.85 -7.09 1.67
CA LEU A 197 -1.59 -7.82 1.65
C LEU A 197 -1.13 -8.20 3.07
N ALA A 198 -1.26 -7.30 4.04
CA ALA A 198 -0.93 -7.58 5.44
C ALA A 198 -1.76 -8.71 6.02
N LEU A 199 -3.09 -8.70 5.80
CA LEU A 199 -3.98 -9.78 6.26
C LEU A 199 -3.66 -11.10 5.57
N LEU A 200 -3.35 -11.07 4.27
CA LEU A 200 -2.98 -12.25 3.50
C LEU A 200 -1.71 -12.92 4.08
N LYS A 201 -0.68 -12.13 4.37
CA LYS A 201 0.58 -12.62 4.98
C LYS A 201 0.38 -13.15 6.40
N ALA A 202 -0.60 -12.61 7.14
CA ALA A 202 -0.91 -13.03 8.51
C ALA A 202 -1.91 -14.20 8.59
N ALA A 203 -2.47 -14.66 7.47
CA ALA A 203 -3.52 -15.67 7.44
C ALA A 203 -3.02 -17.05 7.90
N ASP A 204 -3.88 -17.76 8.63
CA ASP A 204 -3.69 -19.19 8.93
C ASP A 204 -4.29 -20.06 7.82
N VAL A 205 -5.35 -19.55 7.16
CA VAL A 205 -6.04 -20.19 6.03
C VAL A 205 -6.33 -19.17 4.96
N VAL A 206 -6.00 -19.48 3.71
CA VAL A 206 -6.36 -18.67 2.53
C VAL A 206 -7.29 -19.49 1.63
N VAL A 207 -8.51 -19.01 1.45
CA VAL A 207 -9.48 -19.58 0.51
C VAL A 207 -9.45 -18.71 -0.76
N ALA A 208 -8.89 -19.23 -1.84
CA ALA A 208 -8.59 -18.46 -3.04
C ALA A 208 -9.34 -18.98 -4.28
N ASP A 209 -9.79 -18.03 -5.12
CA ASP A 209 -10.27 -18.31 -6.47
C ASP A 209 -9.08 -18.44 -7.45
N ARG A 210 -9.28 -19.18 -8.54
CA ARG A 210 -8.28 -19.28 -9.61
C ARG A 210 -7.93 -17.93 -10.29
N LEU A 211 -8.86 -16.98 -10.29
CA LEU A 211 -8.69 -15.64 -10.85
C LEU A 211 -8.10 -14.64 -9.85
N GLY A 212 -7.88 -15.06 -8.61
CA GLY A 212 -7.09 -14.28 -7.67
C GLY A 212 -5.63 -14.24 -8.09
N PRO A 213 -4.87 -13.24 -7.63
CA PRO A 213 -3.43 -13.14 -7.93
C PRO A 213 -2.67 -14.30 -7.28
N THR A 214 -2.51 -15.40 -8.00
CA THR A 214 -1.88 -16.63 -7.50
C THR A 214 -0.41 -16.40 -7.12
N ASN A 215 0.25 -15.44 -7.71
CA ASN A 215 1.60 -14.98 -7.34
C ASN A 215 1.67 -14.38 -5.91
N LEU A 216 0.55 -13.93 -5.34
CA LEU A 216 0.50 -13.51 -3.93
C LEU A 216 0.54 -14.71 -2.97
N LEU A 217 0.24 -15.92 -3.45
CA LEU A 217 0.25 -17.13 -2.63
C LEU A 217 1.66 -17.67 -2.39
N ASP A 218 2.64 -17.26 -3.20
CA ASP A 218 4.04 -17.70 -3.08
C ASP A 218 4.73 -17.09 -1.85
N ASP A 219 4.26 -15.92 -1.39
CA ASP A 219 4.82 -15.17 -0.24
C ASP A 219 4.07 -15.39 1.08
N LEU A 220 3.20 -16.41 1.15
CA LEU A 220 2.46 -16.73 2.37
C LEU A 220 3.36 -17.33 3.46
N SER A 221 2.87 -17.27 4.70
CA SER A 221 3.50 -18.02 5.80
C SER A 221 3.65 -19.49 5.42
N PRO A 222 4.79 -20.15 5.68
CA PRO A 222 5.01 -21.58 5.38
C PRO A 222 3.97 -22.51 6.01
N ASN A 223 3.27 -22.04 7.04
CA ASN A 223 2.24 -22.81 7.76
C ASN A 223 0.81 -22.47 7.32
N ALA A 224 0.64 -21.53 6.36
CA ALA A 224 -0.68 -21.14 5.88
C ALA A 224 -1.28 -22.27 5.01
N LEU A 225 -2.50 -22.67 5.33
CA LEU A 225 -3.27 -23.63 4.51
C LEU A 225 -3.92 -22.88 3.34
N VAL A 226 -3.61 -23.27 2.11
CA VAL A 226 -4.26 -22.71 0.91
C VAL A 226 -5.35 -23.68 0.43
N ILE A 227 -6.59 -23.21 0.40
CA ILE A 227 -7.76 -23.94 -0.12
C ILE A 227 -8.16 -23.30 -1.44
N ASN A 228 -7.91 -23.97 -2.56
CA ASN A 228 -8.31 -23.50 -3.87
C ASN A 228 -9.76 -23.91 -4.17
N VAL A 229 -10.64 -22.93 -4.33
CA VAL A 229 -12.07 -23.11 -4.64
C VAL A 229 -12.42 -22.77 -6.07
N GLY A 230 -11.43 -22.39 -6.89
CA GLY A 230 -11.59 -22.11 -8.31
C GLY A 230 -11.81 -23.37 -9.16
N LYS A 231 -12.29 -23.17 -10.40
CA LYS A 231 -12.46 -24.26 -11.38
C LYS A 231 -11.09 -24.88 -11.71
N LEU A 232 -10.90 -26.16 -11.45
CA LEU A 232 -9.83 -26.95 -12.06
C LEU A 232 -10.31 -27.46 -13.43
N PRO A 233 -9.41 -27.62 -14.43
CA PRO A 233 -9.75 -28.42 -15.62
C PRO A 233 -10.21 -29.80 -15.12
N ASP A 234 -11.28 -30.32 -15.58
CA ASP A 234 -11.84 -31.64 -15.22
C ASP A 234 -12.57 -31.77 -13.87
N HIS A 235 -12.70 -30.68 -13.07
CA HIS A 235 -13.49 -30.71 -11.84
C HIS A 235 -14.59 -29.63 -11.87
N HIS A 236 -15.78 -29.98 -11.34
CA HIS A 236 -16.85 -29.01 -11.14
C HIS A 236 -16.40 -27.91 -10.19
N PRO A 237 -16.83 -26.64 -10.43
CA PRO A 237 -16.55 -25.57 -9.49
C PRO A 237 -17.13 -25.92 -8.13
N VAL A 238 -16.40 -25.57 -7.05
CA VAL A 238 -16.92 -25.71 -5.69
C VAL A 238 -18.20 -24.86 -5.58
N PRO A 239 -19.34 -25.42 -5.17
CA PRO A 239 -20.58 -24.67 -5.00
C PRO A 239 -20.38 -23.52 -3.98
N GLN A 240 -21.12 -22.41 -4.14
CA GLN A 240 -21.00 -21.28 -3.24
C GLN A 240 -21.28 -21.63 -1.78
N ASP A 241 -22.28 -22.47 -1.56
CA ASP A 241 -22.64 -22.93 -0.20
C ASP A 241 -21.48 -23.71 0.47
N GLU A 242 -20.71 -24.44 -0.30
CA GLU A 242 -19.51 -25.13 0.17
C GLU A 242 -18.41 -24.14 0.52
N ILE A 243 -18.18 -23.12 -0.32
CA ILE A 243 -17.22 -22.05 -0.01
C ILE A 243 -17.61 -21.37 1.31
N ASN A 244 -18.87 -21.01 1.44
CA ASN A 244 -19.40 -20.37 2.64
C ASN A 244 -19.19 -21.24 3.90
N ARG A 245 -19.44 -22.56 3.79
CA ARG A 245 -19.18 -23.51 4.90
C ARG A 245 -17.71 -23.57 5.27
N ILE A 246 -16.80 -23.66 4.28
CA ILE A 246 -15.35 -23.68 4.52
C ILE A 246 -14.92 -22.44 5.32
N LEU A 247 -15.39 -21.25 4.95
CA LEU A 247 -15.06 -20.02 5.66
C LEU A 247 -15.45 -20.09 7.14
N VAL A 248 -16.70 -20.48 7.40
CA VAL A 248 -17.25 -20.57 8.77
C VAL A 248 -16.55 -21.67 9.58
N GLU A 249 -16.33 -22.85 9.01
CA GLU A 249 -15.66 -23.96 9.69
C GLU A 249 -14.24 -23.62 10.12
N GLN A 250 -13.47 -23.01 9.22
CA GLN A 250 -12.10 -22.62 9.54
C GLN A 250 -12.05 -21.49 10.60
N ALA A 251 -12.96 -20.51 10.52
CA ALA A 251 -13.05 -19.47 11.53
C ALA A 251 -13.49 -20.03 12.89
N LYS A 252 -14.47 -20.91 12.95
CA LYS A 252 -14.89 -21.58 14.20
C LYS A 252 -13.80 -22.45 14.81
N ALA A 253 -12.85 -22.93 13.99
CA ALA A 253 -11.65 -23.61 14.47
C ALA A 253 -10.58 -22.63 15.02
N GLY A 254 -10.90 -21.35 15.21
CA GLY A 254 -10.02 -20.32 15.76
C GLY A 254 -8.98 -19.79 14.78
N LYS A 255 -9.17 -19.99 13.46
CA LYS A 255 -8.23 -19.57 12.41
C LYS A 255 -8.53 -18.15 11.90
N ARG A 256 -7.47 -17.40 11.52
CA ARG A 256 -7.57 -16.18 10.72
C ARG A 256 -7.71 -16.60 9.26
N VAL A 257 -8.91 -16.46 8.73
CA VAL A 257 -9.24 -16.90 7.36
C VAL A 257 -9.23 -15.69 6.43
N VAL A 258 -8.49 -15.77 5.33
CA VAL A 258 -8.58 -14.80 4.24
C VAL A 258 -9.28 -15.45 3.06
N ARG A 259 -10.38 -14.86 2.63
CA ARG A 259 -11.04 -15.15 1.36
C ARG A 259 -10.48 -14.21 0.31
N LEU A 260 -9.53 -14.68 -0.50
CA LEU A 260 -8.90 -13.89 -1.57
C LEU A 260 -9.73 -13.98 -2.85
N LYS A 261 -10.19 -12.84 -3.33
CA LYS A 261 -11.06 -12.70 -4.51
C LYS A 261 -10.38 -11.86 -5.58
N GLY A 262 -10.54 -12.20 -6.85
CA GLY A 262 -10.10 -11.34 -7.95
C GLY A 262 -10.91 -10.04 -8.01
N GLY A 263 -10.27 -8.92 -8.31
CA GLY A 263 -10.91 -7.60 -8.34
C GLY A 263 -11.35 -7.13 -6.96
N ASP A 264 -12.64 -6.83 -6.83
CA ASP A 264 -13.28 -6.37 -5.60
C ASP A 264 -14.32 -7.38 -5.12
N PRO A 265 -14.43 -7.68 -3.81
CA PRO A 265 -15.38 -8.67 -3.28
C PRO A 265 -16.84 -8.41 -3.63
N TYR A 266 -17.23 -7.12 -3.74
CA TYR A 266 -18.62 -6.70 -3.94
C TYR A 266 -18.98 -6.36 -5.39
N VAL A 267 -17.99 -6.30 -6.30
CA VAL A 267 -18.26 -6.05 -7.73
C VAL A 267 -18.38 -7.38 -8.48
N LEU A 268 -19.60 -7.89 -8.58
CA LEU A 268 -19.94 -9.17 -9.24
C LEU A 268 -19.16 -10.39 -8.67
N GLY A 269 -18.67 -10.24 -7.43
CA GLY A 269 -17.83 -11.22 -6.75
C GLY A 269 -18.55 -12.09 -5.70
N ARG A 270 -19.86 -11.89 -5.49
CA ARG A 270 -20.68 -12.61 -4.49
C ARG A 270 -20.21 -12.46 -3.04
N GLY A 271 -19.35 -11.46 -2.74
CA GLY A 271 -18.84 -11.23 -1.39
C GLY A 271 -19.93 -10.89 -0.36
N GLY A 272 -21.07 -10.33 -0.81
CA GLY A 272 -22.23 -10.11 0.06
C GLY A 272 -22.81 -11.42 0.60
N GLU A 273 -22.98 -12.44 -0.25
CA GLU A 273 -23.46 -13.76 0.15
C GLU A 273 -22.50 -14.46 1.15
N GLU A 274 -21.19 -14.32 0.92
CA GLU A 274 -20.15 -14.85 1.82
C GLU A 274 -20.17 -14.14 3.18
N LEU A 275 -20.35 -12.81 3.19
CA LEU A 275 -20.48 -11.98 4.40
C LEU A 275 -21.71 -12.39 5.20
N ASP A 276 -22.89 -12.39 4.55
CA ASP A 276 -24.17 -12.67 5.21
C ASP A 276 -24.14 -14.04 5.88
N PHE A 277 -23.64 -15.06 5.17
CA PHE A 277 -23.52 -16.41 5.69
C PHE A 277 -22.59 -16.50 6.91
N CYS A 278 -21.45 -15.81 6.90
CA CYS A 278 -20.54 -15.77 8.04
C CYS A 278 -21.18 -15.10 9.26
N VAL A 279 -21.84 -13.95 9.06
CA VAL A 279 -22.51 -13.19 10.11
C VAL A 279 -23.64 -14.02 10.74
N GLU A 280 -24.48 -14.70 9.93
CA GLU A 280 -25.55 -15.58 10.39
C GLU A 280 -25.01 -16.73 11.28
N HIS A 281 -23.75 -17.14 11.06
CA HIS A 281 -23.10 -18.18 11.85
C HIS A 281 -22.24 -17.66 13.02
N GLY A 282 -22.33 -16.33 13.32
CA GLY A 282 -21.62 -15.69 14.43
C GLY A 282 -20.13 -15.52 14.22
N VAL A 283 -19.67 -15.46 12.97
CA VAL A 283 -18.26 -15.22 12.61
C VAL A 283 -18.08 -13.74 12.30
N GLU A 284 -17.06 -13.12 12.90
CA GLU A 284 -16.66 -11.73 12.60
C GLU A 284 -16.04 -11.66 11.22
N VAL A 285 -16.48 -10.68 10.41
CA VAL A 285 -16.01 -10.50 9.03
C VAL A 285 -15.53 -9.08 8.81
N GLU A 286 -14.32 -8.95 8.28
CA GLU A 286 -13.78 -7.69 7.74
C GLU A 286 -13.83 -7.76 6.20
N VAL A 287 -14.33 -6.70 5.54
CA VAL A 287 -14.35 -6.63 4.06
C VAL A 287 -13.39 -5.54 3.59
N LEU A 288 -12.42 -5.94 2.79
CA LEU A 288 -11.43 -5.04 2.20
C LEU A 288 -11.68 -4.89 0.72
N PRO A 289 -11.98 -3.68 0.25
CA PRO A 289 -12.15 -3.43 -1.18
C PRO A 289 -10.85 -3.70 -1.94
N GLY A 290 -11.00 -4.10 -3.19
CA GLY A 290 -9.90 -4.22 -4.14
C GLY A 290 -10.16 -3.39 -5.39
N ILE A 291 -9.13 -3.23 -6.23
CA ILE A 291 -9.31 -2.53 -7.50
C ILE A 291 -10.05 -3.44 -8.46
N THR A 292 -11.33 -3.16 -8.71
CA THR A 292 -12.14 -3.97 -9.62
C THR A 292 -11.55 -4.04 -11.02
N SER A 293 -11.60 -5.22 -11.66
CA SER A 293 -11.18 -5.42 -13.06
C SER A 293 -11.93 -4.52 -14.03
N ALA A 294 -13.15 -4.09 -13.66
CA ALA A 294 -13.94 -3.19 -14.49
C ALA A 294 -13.30 -1.81 -14.70
N ILE A 295 -12.43 -1.38 -13.82
CA ILE A 295 -11.71 -0.09 -13.92
C ILE A 295 -10.23 -0.32 -14.26
N SER A 296 -9.59 -1.28 -13.59
CA SER A 296 -8.15 -1.49 -13.74
C SER A 296 -7.76 -2.06 -15.10
N VAL A 297 -8.49 -3.05 -15.60
CA VAL A 297 -8.15 -3.69 -16.88
C VAL A 297 -8.30 -2.74 -18.08
N PRO A 298 -9.36 -1.93 -18.22
CA PRO A 298 -9.38 -0.87 -19.22
C PRO A 298 -8.21 0.10 -19.11
N ALA A 299 -7.81 0.49 -17.89
CA ALA A 299 -6.66 1.38 -17.66
C ALA A 299 -5.35 0.78 -18.18
N ALA A 300 -5.14 -0.54 -18.05
CA ALA A 300 -3.98 -1.25 -18.61
C ALA A 300 -3.89 -1.14 -20.14
N ALA A 301 -5.04 -0.95 -20.82
CA ALA A 301 -5.11 -0.73 -22.26
C ALA A 301 -5.17 0.77 -22.63
N GLY A 302 -4.98 1.69 -21.66
CA GLY A 302 -5.08 3.13 -21.90
C GLY A 302 -6.50 3.61 -22.21
N ILE A 303 -7.53 2.88 -21.76
CA ILE A 303 -8.94 3.21 -21.97
C ILE A 303 -9.51 3.76 -20.65
N PRO A 304 -9.81 5.05 -20.54
CA PRO A 304 -10.52 5.61 -19.40
C PRO A 304 -11.99 5.19 -19.47
N VAL A 305 -12.58 4.70 -18.38
CA VAL A 305 -14.02 4.34 -18.36
C VAL A 305 -14.94 5.57 -18.36
N THR A 306 -14.42 6.74 -18.01
CA THR A 306 -15.07 8.05 -18.19
C THR A 306 -14.07 9.05 -18.77
N HIS A 307 -14.56 9.98 -19.62
CA HIS A 307 -13.72 11.03 -20.19
C HIS A 307 -14.57 12.25 -20.52
N ARG A 308 -14.10 13.44 -20.10
CA ARG A 308 -14.81 14.71 -20.37
C ARG A 308 -15.05 14.87 -21.89
N GLY A 309 -16.31 15.10 -22.28
CA GLY A 309 -16.71 15.27 -23.66
C GLY A 309 -16.94 13.97 -24.45
N LEU A 310 -16.72 12.78 -23.85
CA LEU A 310 -17.00 11.47 -24.46
C LEU A 310 -17.97 10.62 -23.62
N ALA A 311 -17.67 10.45 -22.31
CA ALA A 311 -18.53 9.66 -21.43
C ALA A 311 -18.46 10.22 -20.00
N THR A 312 -19.63 10.58 -19.46
CA THR A 312 -19.78 11.12 -18.09
C THR A 312 -20.09 10.02 -17.07
N GLY A 313 -20.44 8.81 -17.53
CA GLY A 313 -20.78 7.69 -16.69
C GLY A 313 -20.43 6.35 -17.34
N PHE A 314 -20.44 5.31 -16.53
CA PHE A 314 -20.25 3.95 -17.02
C PHE A 314 -21.10 2.95 -16.22
N THR A 315 -21.44 1.84 -16.87
CA THR A 315 -22.17 0.71 -16.26
C THR A 315 -21.31 -0.54 -16.32
N VAL A 316 -21.23 -1.26 -15.20
CA VAL A 316 -20.57 -2.58 -15.10
C VAL A 316 -21.66 -3.66 -15.09
N VAL A 317 -21.56 -4.62 -16.00
CA VAL A 317 -22.49 -5.74 -16.08
C VAL A 317 -21.77 -7.08 -16.25
N THR A 318 -22.46 -8.15 -15.86
CA THR A 318 -22.02 -9.50 -16.22
C THR A 318 -22.51 -9.86 -17.61
N GLY A 319 -21.66 -10.53 -18.41
CA GLY A 319 -22.07 -11.04 -19.72
C GLY A 319 -23.06 -12.20 -19.65
N HIS A 320 -23.37 -12.74 -18.48
CA HIS A 320 -24.38 -13.81 -18.32
C HIS A 320 -25.80 -13.25 -18.27
N GLU A 321 -25.97 -12.14 -17.57
CA GLU A 321 -27.26 -11.48 -17.35
C GLU A 321 -27.04 -9.97 -17.32
N GLY A 322 -28.05 -9.18 -17.67
CA GLY A 322 -28.03 -7.74 -17.50
C GLY A 322 -27.61 -6.91 -18.70
N VAL A 323 -26.95 -7.46 -19.72
CA VAL A 323 -26.61 -6.70 -20.94
C VAL A 323 -27.85 -6.17 -21.64
N ALA A 324 -28.93 -6.93 -21.66
CA ALA A 324 -30.21 -6.52 -22.25
C ALA A 324 -30.90 -5.34 -21.57
N SER A 325 -30.58 -5.10 -20.29
CA SER A 325 -31.13 -3.98 -19.50
C SER A 325 -30.31 -2.70 -19.62
N VAL A 326 -29.15 -2.72 -20.30
CA VAL A 326 -28.27 -1.56 -20.42
C VAL A 326 -28.71 -0.68 -21.58
N GLY A 327 -29.45 0.37 -21.24
CA GLY A 327 -29.78 1.45 -22.17
C GLY A 327 -28.62 2.42 -22.41
N GLY A 328 -28.93 3.52 -23.13
CA GLY A 328 -28.02 4.65 -23.35
C GLY A 328 -27.21 4.54 -24.64
N SER A 329 -26.62 5.67 -25.02
CA SER A 329 -25.89 5.86 -26.27
C SER A 329 -24.38 5.61 -26.09
N ARG A 330 -23.56 5.98 -27.09
CA ARG A 330 -22.10 5.77 -27.11
C ARG A 330 -21.33 6.61 -26.08
N ASP A 331 -21.96 7.66 -25.53
CA ASP A 331 -21.42 8.56 -24.51
C ASP A 331 -21.58 8.01 -23.07
N HIS A 332 -22.10 6.78 -22.97
CA HIS A 332 -22.15 6.02 -21.70
C HIS A 332 -21.42 4.69 -21.88
N THR A 333 -20.30 4.55 -21.19
CA THR A 333 -19.44 3.37 -21.32
C THR A 333 -20.09 2.14 -20.69
N VAL A 334 -20.00 0.98 -21.38
CA VAL A 334 -20.37 -0.32 -20.80
C VAL A 334 -19.14 -1.17 -20.63
N VAL A 335 -18.94 -1.67 -19.42
CA VAL A 335 -17.89 -2.62 -19.10
C VAL A 335 -18.51 -3.96 -18.78
N ILE A 336 -18.21 -4.97 -19.57
CA ILE A 336 -18.76 -6.31 -19.43
C ILE A 336 -17.71 -7.24 -18.85
N LEU A 337 -17.98 -7.79 -17.67
CA LEU A 337 -17.20 -8.84 -17.06
C LEU A 337 -17.81 -10.20 -17.38
N MET A 338 -16.96 -11.26 -17.42
CA MET A 338 -17.41 -12.64 -17.72
C MET A 338 -18.20 -12.78 -19.04
N GLY A 339 -17.90 -11.92 -20.05
CA GLY A 339 -18.70 -11.79 -21.26
C GLY A 339 -18.19 -12.54 -22.49
N VAL A 340 -17.03 -13.20 -22.46
CA VAL A 340 -16.40 -13.79 -23.66
C VAL A 340 -17.28 -14.84 -24.32
N SER A 341 -17.87 -15.75 -23.56
CA SER A 341 -18.69 -16.84 -24.07
C SER A 341 -20.02 -16.39 -24.72
N ARG A 342 -20.50 -15.19 -24.34
CA ARG A 342 -21.76 -14.61 -24.84
C ARG A 342 -21.52 -13.30 -25.60
N LEU A 343 -20.29 -13.06 -26.06
CA LEU A 343 -19.92 -11.82 -26.74
C LEU A 343 -20.79 -11.51 -27.97
N ALA A 344 -21.06 -12.50 -28.80
CA ALA A 344 -21.88 -12.32 -30.03
C ALA A 344 -23.30 -11.87 -29.70
N GLU A 345 -23.93 -12.48 -28.71
CA GLU A 345 -25.25 -12.10 -28.21
C GLU A 345 -25.24 -10.69 -27.60
N SER A 346 -24.28 -10.41 -26.71
CA SER A 346 -24.12 -9.11 -26.09
C SER A 346 -23.89 -7.98 -27.09
N ALA A 347 -23.05 -8.22 -28.10
CA ALA A 347 -22.79 -7.26 -29.17
C ALA A 347 -24.04 -6.98 -30.01
N THR A 348 -24.81 -8.02 -30.36
CA THR A 348 -26.07 -7.87 -31.10
C THR A 348 -27.10 -7.05 -30.33
N VAL A 349 -27.28 -7.34 -29.05
CA VAL A 349 -28.22 -6.61 -28.18
C VAL A 349 -27.85 -5.14 -28.07
N LEU A 350 -26.57 -4.82 -27.79
CA LEU A 350 -26.11 -3.44 -27.67
C LEU A 350 -26.13 -2.68 -29.01
N ALA A 351 -25.86 -3.35 -30.13
CA ALA A 351 -25.90 -2.74 -31.46
C ALA A 351 -27.33 -2.41 -31.94
N ALA A 352 -28.31 -3.14 -31.45
CA ALA A 352 -29.72 -2.87 -31.76
C ALA A 352 -30.29 -1.64 -31.05
N GLY A 353 -29.59 -1.15 -30.00
CA GLY A 353 -29.95 0.06 -29.28
C GLY A 353 -29.35 1.34 -29.90
N GLU A 354 -29.37 2.43 -29.14
CA GLU A 354 -28.87 3.74 -29.58
C GLU A 354 -27.36 3.80 -29.86
N ARG A 355 -26.60 2.76 -29.45
CA ARG A 355 -25.14 2.69 -29.69
C ARG A 355 -24.79 2.45 -31.13
N GLY A 356 -25.61 1.67 -31.86
CA GLY A 356 -25.37 1.32 -33.25
C GLY A 356 -24.25 0.27 -33.44
N ALA A 357 -24.23 -0.33 -34.62
CA ALA A 357 -23.27 -1.39 -34.96
C ALA A 357 -21.82 -0.88 -35.09
N ASP A 358 -21.63 0.40 -35.34
CA ASP A 358 -20.33 1.08 -35.50
C ASP A 358 -19.70 1.55 -34.15
N CYS A 359 -20.41 1.36 -33.03
CA CYS A 359 -19.91 1.71 -31.71
C CYS A 359 -18.60 0.95 -31.38
N PRO A 360 -17.54 1.66 -30.96
CA PRO A 360 -16.24 1.04 -30.67
C PRO A 360 -16.29 0.07 -29.50
N VAL A 361 -15.52 -1.02 -29.64
CA VAL A 361 -15.37 -2.07 -28.63
C VAL A 361 -13.90 -2.43 -28.49
N ALA A 362 -13.45 -2.64 -27.25
CA ALA A 362 -12.17 -3.26 -26.94
C ALA A 362 -12.38 -4.51 -26.07
N ILE A 363 -11.60 -5.55 -26.33
CA ILE A 363 -11.49 -6.73 -25.48
C ILE A 363 -10.07 -6.76 -24.95
N ILE A 364 -9.92 -6.76 -23.64
CA ILE A 364 -8.62 -6.79 -22.97
C ILE A 364 -8.51 -8.13 -22.24
N GLU A 365 -7.63 -8.99 -22.72
CA GLU A 365 -7.33 -10.31 -22.17
C GLU A 365 -6.17 -10.19 -21.20
N ASP A 366 -6.20 -10.97 -20.11
CA ASP A 366 -5.12 -11.10 -19.11
C ASP A 366 -4.58 -9.74 -18.66
N GLY A 367 -5.47 -8.77 -18.39
CA GLY A 367 -5.08 -7.41 -18.03
C GLY A 367 -4.17 -7.38 -16.81
N TYR A 368 -3.01 -6.71 -16.91
CA TYR A 368 -1.89 -6.73 -15.97
C TYR A 368 -1.15 -8.07 -15.85
N GLY A 369 -1.56 -9.10 -16.59
CA GLY A 369 -0.85 -10.37 -16.66
C GLY A 369 0.23 -10.39 -17.74
N PRO A 370 1.08 -11.42 -17.75
CA PRO A 370 2.18 -11.55 -18.70
C PRO A 370 1.72 -11.75 -20.14
N ASN A 371 0.48 -12.20 -20.37
CA ASN A 371 -0.09 -12.47 -21.69
C ASN A 371 -1.13 -11.41 -22.08
N GLN A 372 -1.05 -10.20 -21.53
CA GLN A 372 -2.01 -9.15 -21.85
C GLN A 372 -2.08 -8.90 -23.36
N ARG A 373 -3.29 -8.98 -23.92
CA ARG A 373 -3.59 -8.65 -25.33
C ARG A 373 -4.80 -7.75 -25.39
N VAL A 374 -4.85 -6.90 -26.42
CA VAL A 374 -5.99 -6.04 -26.68
C VAL A 374 -6.49 -6.30 -28.11
N SER A 375 -7.79 -6.51 -28.26
CA SER A 375 -8.48 -6.64 -29.53
C SER A 375 -9.48 -5.50 -29.69
N PHE A 376 -9.45 -4.82 -30.83
CA PHE A 376 -10.33 -3.71 -31.15
C PHE A 376 -11.28 -4.07 -32.28
N GLY A 377 -12.46 -3.50 -32.22
CA GLY A 377 -13.50 -3.64 -33.26
C GLY A 377 -14.69 -2.75 -32.95
N THR A 378 -15.79 -3.00 -33.61
CA THR A 378 -17.10 -2.37 -33.37
C THR A 378 -18.10 -3.41 -32.91
N LEU A 379 -19.25 -2.99 -32.36
CA LEU A 379 -20.33 -3.94 -32.01
C LEU A 379 -20.74 -4.82 -33.19
N GLY A 380 -20.64 -4.32 -34.45
CA GLY A 380 -20.97 -5.07 -35.64
C GLY A 380 -19.97 -6.18 -36.02
N ASN A 381 -18.70 -6.08 -35.56
CA ASN A 381 -17.67 -7.04 -35.99
C ASN A 381 -16.87 -7.69 -34.86
N ILE A 382 -17.00 -7.23 -33.62
CA ILE A 382 -16.16 -7.68 -32.51
C ILE A 382 -16.25 -9.20 -32.27
N ALA A 383 -17.39 -9.81 -32.50
CA ALA A 383 -17.55 -11.26 -32.35
C ALA A 383 -16.70 -12.04 -33.38
N SER A 384 -16.59 -11.54 -34.60
CA SER A 384 -15.74 -12.12 -35.67
C SER A 384 -14.25 -11.91 -35.30
N VAL A 385 -13.90 -10.70 -34.88
CA VAL A 385 -12.53 -10.37 -34.39
C VAL A 385 -12.15 -11.29 -33.25
N ALA A 386 -13.02 -11.48 -32.26
CA ALA A 386 -12.76 -12.35 -31.12
C ALA A 386 -12.52 -13.81 -31.50
N LYS A 387 -13.29 -14.32 -32.50
CA LYS A 387 -13.13 -15.67 -33.05
C LYS A 387 -11.80 -15.81 -33.78
N GLU A 388 -11.48 -14.86 -34.65
CA GLU A 388 -10.24 -14.86 -35.45
C GLU A 388 -9.00 -14.80 -34.57
N ARG A 389 -9.04 -13.98 -33.50
CA ARG A 389 -7.94 -13.80 -32.56
C ARG A 389 -7.93 -14.84 -31.45
N GLU A 390 -8.85 -15.80 -31.47
CA GLU A 390 -8.98 -16.84 -30.43
C GLU A 390 -8.99 -16.23 -29.00
N VAL A 391 -9.85 -15.22 -28.76
CA VAL A 391 -9.99 -14.55 -27.49
C VAL A 391 -10.36 -15.52 -26.38
N LYS A 392 -9.65 -15.45 -25.25
CA LYS A 392 -9.83 -16.33 -24.09
C LYS A 392 -10.09 -15.53 -22.80
N SER A 393 -10.75 -16.20 -21.87
CA SER A 393 -10.88 -15.70 -20.49
C SER A 393 -9.57 -15.94 -19.70
N PRO A 394 -9.19 -15.04 -18.76
CA PRO A 394 -9.97 -13.89 -18.32
C PRO A 394 -9.87 -12.69 -19.28
N ALA A 395 -11.00 -12.02 -19.52
CA ALA A 395 -11.03 -10.82 -20.34
C ALA A 395 -12.12 -9.85 -19.88
N VAL A 396 -11.88 -8.56 -20.11
CA VAL A 396 -12.82 -7.46 -19.89
C VAL A 396 -13.16 -6.84 -21.24
N ILE A 397 -14.46 -6.59 -21.46
CA ILE A 397 -14.96 -5.98 -22.69
C ILE A 397 -15.41 -4.56 -22.36
N VAL A 398 -14.95 -3.58 -23.14
CA VAL A 398 -15.31 -2.17 -23.01
C VAL A 398 -16.02 -1.71 -24.27
N VAL A 399 -17.19 -1.10 -24.13
CA VAL A 399 -18.02 -0.61 -25.23
C VAL A 399 -18.28 0.89 -25.05
N GLY A 400 -18.03 1.67 -26.08
CA GLY A 400 -18.27 3.11 -26.11
C GLY A 400 -17.11 3.91 -26.71
N ASP A 401 -17.33 5.20 -26.95
CA ASP A 401 -16.37 6.09 -27.62
C ASP A 401 -15.07 6.29 -26.84
N VAL A 402 -15.06 5.98 -25.54
CA VAL A 402 -13.82 6.00 -24.71
C VAL A 402 -12.75 5.04 -25.24
N VAL A 403 -13.12 4.00 -25.96
CA VAL A 403 -12.20 3.04 -26.59
C VAL A 403 -11.24 3.75 -27.54
N LEU A 404 -11.70 4.79 -28.22
CA LEU A 404 -10.91 5.59 -29.15
C LEU A 404 -9.79 6.39 -28.46
N ARG A 405 -9.79 6.50 -27.12
CA ARG A 405 -8.74 7.18 -26.34
C ARG A 405 -7.51 6.32 -26.13
N SER A 406 -7.62 5.02 -26.34
CA SER A 406 -6.46 4.14 -26.25
C SER A 406 -5.43 4.47 -27.33
N HIS A 407 -4.19 4.70 -26.93
CA HIS A 407 -3.07 4.84 -27.88
C HIS A 407 -2.81 3.55 -28.67
N LEU A 408 -3.28 2.41 -28.17
CA LEU A 408 -3.20 1.11 -28.83
C LEU A 408 -4.27 0.95 -29.95
N ALA A 409 -5.28 1.81 -29.97
CA ALA A 409 -6.35 1.78 -30.96
C ALA A 409 -5.97 2.41 -32.31
N THR A 410 -4.81 3.07 -32.40
CA THR A 410 -4.33 3.73 -33.62
C THR A 410 -4.24 2.74 -34.78
N GLY A 411 -4.88 3.07 -35.90
CA GLY A 411 -4.95 2.20 -37.09
C GLY A 411 -6.05 1.13 -37.08
N HIS A 412 -6.78 0.95 -35.99
CA HIS A 412 -7.89 0.00 -35.87
C HIS A 412 -9.25 0.62 -36.23
N PHE A 413 -9.35 1.96 -36.24
CA PHE A 413 -10.56 2.69 -36.57
C PHE A 413 -10.26 3.70 -37.67
N PRO A 414 -11.25 4.00 -38.58
CA PRO A 414 -11.11 5.09 -39.55
C PRO A 414 -10.80 6.42 -38.88
N ALA A 415 -9.94 7.24 -39.48
CA ALA A 415 -9.53 8.53 -38.91
C ALA A 415 -10.72 9.47 -38.62
N GLU A 416 -11.78 9.36 -39.39
CA GLU A 416 -13.05 10.09 -39.22
C GLU A 416 -13.74 9.76 -37.89
N ILE A 417 -13.58 8.53 -37.39
CA ILE A 417 -14.14 8.11 -36.07
C ILE A 417 -13.24 8.55 -34.93
N VAL A 418 -11.91 8.52 -35.12
CA VAL A 418 -10.93 8.85 -34.05
C VAL A 418 -10.86 10.35 -33.79
N PHE A 419 -11.02 11.16 -34.83
CA PHE A 419 -10.91 12.63 -34.78
C PHE A 419 -12.24 13.35 -35.01
N GLY A 420 -13.37 12.65 -34.98
CA GLY A 420 -14.69 13.21 -35.15
C GLY A 420 -14.93 14.41 -34.23
N LYS A 421 -15.31 15.51 -34.88
CA LYS A 421 -15.59 16.83 -34.29
C LYS A 421 -16.79 16.83 -33.37
#